data_ca53278b9533efc51ed831b2712b9b63
#
_entry.id   ca53278b9533efc51ed831b2712b9b63
#
_cell.length_a   1.000
_cell.length_b   1.000
_cell.length_c   1.000
_cell.angle_alpha   90.00
_cell.angle_beta   90.00
_cell.angle_gamma   90.00
#
_symmetry.space_group_name_H-M   'P 1'
#
loop_
_entity.id
_entity.type
_entity.pdbx_description
1 polymer ?
#
loop_
_entity_poly.entity_id
_entity_poly.type
_entity_poly.pdbx_seq_one_letter_code
_entity_poly.pdbx_strand_id
1 'polypeptide(L)'
;MRAPSPRWSELNYRGRGSGQKRRMTTSKIADPKLAGEGEKNFLWAKEHMGALTALTEKQVRKKPLEGLTVGVCLHVTKETSVLVDALLRCGADVKLAGANPLSTQDDVAAYLATRTDVWAWRGETVQEYNWCLKKVLESRPEQLIDDGADLHVAVHTSNAKGIVVVGGSEETTTGVVRLKALEREGKLRYPVVAVNNAQTKFLFDNRYGTGQSTIDGILRATALLLAGKRVVVVGYGWVGKGVAKRARGMDAKVTVVEVDPIKAIEAYLDGFEVTNIMDAARRGEIFITATGQKNVVPYAAIERMNDGAILSNAGHFDVEIDVKTLLSKAKSVKEVRPHVDEVTLPNGKRVHLIGKGRITNLVAAEGHPPEVMQMSFANQLLVALYIRKNHSKMEKKIYGVPEELEREIAYATLDSLGIVISEPTEEQAEYAQSWAI
;
A
#
# COMPACT_ATOMS: atom_id res chain seq x y z
N MET A 1 -22.37 28.12 3.98
CA MET A 1 -23.46 27.17 4.24
C MET A 1 -22.80 25.80 4.41
N ARG A 2 -22.88 25.20 5.59
CA ARG A 2 -22.33 23.87 5.85
C ARG A 2 -23.19 22.84 5.13
N ALA A 3 -22.60 21.97 4.32
CA ALA A 3 -23.28 20.82 3.75
C ALA A 3 -23.76 19.90 4.89
N PRO A 4 -24.95 19.28 4.79
CA PRO A 4 -25.45 18.40 5.83
C PRO A 4 -24.58 17.15 5.92
N SER A 5 -24.21 16.78 7.15
CA SER A 5 -23.53 15.53 7.45
C SER A 5 -24.37 14.33 6.98
N PRO A 6 -23.76 13.31 6.35
CA PRO A 6 -24.52 12.13 5.93
C PRO A 6 -25.12 11.42 7.15
N ARG A 7 -26.40 11.03 7.04
CA ARG A 7 -27.08 10.23 8.07
C ARG A 7 -26.56 8.79 7.98
N TRP A 8 -25.86 8.37 8.98
CA TRP A 8 -25.34 7.02 9.13
C TRP A 8 -26.45 6.06 9.57
N SER A 9 -26.59 4.93 8.89
CA SER A 9 -27.39 3.81 9.35
C SER A 9 -26.50 2.68 9.84
N GLU A 10 -26.60 2.30 11.10
CA GLU A 10 -26.07 1.02 11.58
C GLU A 10 -26.92 -0.08 10.94
N LEU A 11 -26.37 -0.80 9.98
CA LEU A 11 -27.11 -1.79 9.21
C LEU A 11 -26.73 -3.21 9.63
N ASN A 12 -27.72 -3.90 10.22
CA ASN A 12 -27.76 -5.34 10.28
C ASN A 12 -28.15 -5.89 8.90
N TYR A 13 -27.19 -6.10 8.00
CA TYR A 13 -27.46 -6.55 6.63
C TYR A 13 -27.70 -8.07 6.57
N ARG A 14 -28.82 -8.47 5.92
CA ARG A 14 -29.17 -9.86 5.65
C ARG A 14 -28.87 -10.21 4.19
N GLY A 15 -27.65 -10.68 3.87
CA GLY A 15 -27.29 -11.13 2.51
C GLY A 15 -27.95 -12.47 2.12
N ARG A 16 -28.25 -12.69 0.84
CA ARG A 16 -28.74 -13.98 0.30
C ARG A 16 -27.57 -14.80 -0.21
N GLY A 17 -27.23 -15.88 0.48
CA GLY A 17 -26.23 -16.85 0.03
C GLY A 17 -26.58 -18.25 0.52
N SER A 18 -26.40 -19.25 -0.30
CA SER A 18 -26.78 -20.65 -0.12
C SER A 18 -26.06 -21.31 1.05
N GLY A 19 -26.81 -21.79 2.04
CA GLY A 19 -26.43 -22.93 2.88
C GLY A 19 -25.55 -22.70 4.13
N GLN A 20 -24.97 -21.51 4.39
CA GLN A 20 -24.27 -21.22 5.65
C GLN A 20 -25.14 -20.36 6.59
N LYS A 21 -25.10 -20.67 7.91
CA LYS A 21 -25.75 -19.85 8.92
C LYS A 21 -25.26 -18.40 8.77
N ARG A 22 -26.20 -17.49 8.45
CA ARG A 22 -25.97 -16.04 8.30
C ARG A 22 -25.35 -15.49 9.57
N ARG A 23 -24.09 -15.05 9.47
CA ARG A 23 -23.43 -14.21 10.48
C ARG A 23 -23.94 -12.78 10.30
N MET A 24 -24.39 -12.13 11.38
CA MET A 24 -24.64 -10.69 11.36
C MET A 24 -23.28 -9.99 11.37
N THR A 25 -22.96 -9.26 10.31
CA THR A 25 -21.76 -8.40 10.26
C THR A 25 -22.04 -7.08 10.98
N THR A 26 -21.04 -6.56 11.71
CA THR A 26 -21.13 -5.27 12.42
C THR A 26 -20.41 -4.16 11.65
N SER A 27 -20.44 -4.23 10.33
CA SER A 27 -19.72 -3.32 9.43
C SER A 27 -20.22 -1.88 9.50
N LYS A 28 -19.29 -0.92 9.28
CA LYS A 28 -19.60 0.49 8.99
C LYS A 28 -18.88 0.88 7.70
N ILE A 29 -19.65 1.20 6.67
CA ILE A 29 -19.22 1.51 5.30
C ILE A 29 -20.03 2.71 4.78
N ALA A 30 -19.62 3.30 3.65
CA ALA A 30 -20.28 4.47 3.07
C ALA A 30 -21.71 4.17 2.59
N ASP A 31 -21.88 3.22 1.67
CA ASP A 31 -23.20 2.84 1.12
C ASP A 31 -23.23 1.34 0.74
N PRO A 32 -24.04 0.52 1.43
CA PRO A 32 -24.16 -0.90 1.12
C PRO A 32 -24.80 -1.20 -0.26
N LYS A 33 -25.45 -0.23 -0.90
CA LYS A 33 -26.04 -0.41 -2.23
C LYS A 33 -24.96 -0.58 -3.32
N LEU A 34 -23.74 -0.15 -3.05
CA LEU A 34 -22.61 -0.27 -3.97
C LEU A 34 -22.06 -1.71 -4.07
N ALA A 35 -22.53 -2.66 -3.25
CA ALA A 35 -21.99 -4.02 -3.19
C ALA A 35 -21.97 -4.75 -4.54
N GLY A 36 -22.97 -4.51 -5.41
CA GLY A 36 -23.00 -5.11 -6.74
C GLY A 36 -21.92 -4.61 -7.69
N GLU A 37 -21.53 -3.34 -7.56
CA GLU A 37 -20.38 -2.79 -8.32
C GLU A 37 -19.06 -3.30 -7.75
N GLY A 38 -18.94 -3.34 -6.44
CA GLY A 38 -17.77 -3.93 -5.77
C GLY A 38 -17.56 -5.42 -6.12
N GLU A 39 -18.65 -6.19 -6.32
CA GLU A 39 -18.54 -7.58 -6.79
C GLU A 39 -17.95 -7.67 -8.19
N LYS A 40 -18.34 -6.79 -9.11
CA LYS A 40 -17.75 -6.75 -10.47
C LYS A 40 -16.25 -6.42 -10.40
N ASN A 41 -15.88 -5.44 -9.59
CA ASN A 41 -14.49 -5.05 -9.39
C ASN A 41 -13.67 -6.19 -8.74
N PHE A 42 -14.23 -6.90 -7.77
CA PHE A 42 -13.64 -8.12 -7.21
C PHE A 42 -13.40 -9.20 -8.28
N LEU A 43 -14.41 -9.50 -9.10
CA LEU A 43 -14.30 -10.52 -10.14
C LEU A 43 -13.23 -10.14 -11.18
N TRP A 44 -13.20 -8.87 -11.59
CA TRP A 44 -12.15 -8.34 -12.48
C TRP A 44 -10.75 -8.54 -11.89
N ALA A 45 -10.53 -8.10 -10.65
CA ALA A 45 -9.23 -8.26 -10.00
C ALA A 45 -8.85 -9.74 -9.84
N LYS A 46 -9.80 -10.60 -9.45
CA LYS A 46 -9.57 -12.03 -9.27
C LYS A 46 -9.14 -12.73 -10.57
N GLU A 47 -9.73 -12.35 -11.71
CA GLU A 47 -9.34 -12.87 -13.02
C GLU A 47 -7.88 -12.56 -13.35
N HIS A 48 -7.36 -11.40 -12.91
CA HIS A 48 -5.99 -10.95 -13.15
C HIS A 48 -5.01 -11.31 -12.01
N MET A 49 -5.45 -12.08 -11.01
CA MET A 49 -4.63 -12.51 -9.87
C MET A 49 -4.50 -14.04 -9.83
N GLY A 50 -4.06 -14.62 -10.95
CA GLY A 50 -4.01 -16.07 -11.17
C GLY A 50 -3.11 -16.80 -10.16
N ALA A 51 -1.95 -16.24 -9.81
CA ALA A 51 -1.03 -16.85 -8.84
C ALA A 51 -1.65 -16.93 -7.44
N LEU A 52 -2.24 -15.84 -6.93
CA LEU A 52 -2.92 -15.86 -5.63
C LEU A 52 -4.10 -16.83 -5.63
N THR A 53 -4.87 -16.86 -6.72
CA THR A 53 -6.00 -17.79 -6.88
C THR A 53 -5.52 -19.24 -6.83
N ALA A 54 -4.47 -19.61 -7.60
CA ALA A 54 -3.93 -20.96 -7.63
C ALA A 54 -3.37 -21.41 -6.27
N LEU A 55 -2.63 -20.53 -5.59
CA LEU A 55 -2.12 -20.78 -4.25
C LEU A 55 -3.25 -20.97 -3.22
N THR A 56 -4.32 -20.18 -3.35
CA THR A 56 -5.51 -20.33 -2.50
C THR A 56 -6.18 -21.70 -2.70
N GLU A 57 -6.37 -22.11 -3.96
CA GLU A 57 -7.02 -23.41 -4.28
C GLU A 57 -6.29 -24.62 -3.68
N LYS A 58 -4.95 -24.58 -3.61
CA LYS A 58 -4.15 -25.61 -2.94
C LYS A 58 -4.46 -25.74 -1.45
N GLN A 59 -4.97 -24.69 -0.80
CA GLN A 59 -5.20 -24.62 0.65
C GLN A 59 -6.66 -24.79 1.07
N VAL A 60 -7.62 -24.42 0.23
CA VAL A 60 -9.05 -24.32 0.56
C VAL A 60 -9.63 -25.58 1.22
N ARG A 61 -9.25 -26.78 0.74
CA ARG A 61 -9.78 -28.05 1.28
C ARG A 61 -9.31 -28.32 2.73
N LYS A 62 -8.14 -27.83 3.10
CA LYS A 62 -7.52 -28.06 4.42
C LYS A 62 -7.97 -27.04 5.45
N LYS A 63 -8.50 -25.90 5.02
CA LYS A 63 -8.89 -24.75 5.86
C LYS A 63 -7.84 -24.44 6.94
N PRO A 64 -6.59 -24.18 6.57
CA PRO A 64 -5.47 -24.09 7.53
C PRO A 64 -5.59 -22.92 8.52
N LEU A 65 -6.47 -21.94 8.25
CA LEU A 65 -6.75 -20.79 9.11
C LEU A 65 -8.07 -20.93 9.88
N GLU A 66 -8.69 -22.13 9.91
CA GLU A 66 -9.95 -22.32 10.63
C GLU A 66 -9.81 -22.00 12.12
N GLY A 67 -10.76 -21.22 12.64
CA GLY A 67 -10.77 -20.75 14.02
C GLY A 67 -9.81 -19.58 14.32
N LEU A 68 -9.08 -19.06 13.33
CA LEU A 68 -8.19 -17.93 13.49
C LEU A 68 -8.91 -16.61 13.14
N THR A 69 -8.85 -15.63 14.05
CA THR A 69 -9.27 -14.26 13.75
C THR A 69 -8.07 -13.46 13.22
N VAL A 70 -8.19 -12.90 12.01
CA VAL A 70 -7.17 -12.09 11.37
C VAL A 70 -7.63 -10.65 11.31
N GLY A 71 -6.91 -9.75 11.98
CA GLY A 71 -7.09 -8.31 11.87
C GLY A 71 -6.33 -7.77 10.67
N VAL A 72 -7.01 -7.08 9.79
CA VAL A 72 -6.44 -6.56 8.54
C VAL A 72 -6.59 -5.04 8.51
N CYS A 73 -5.49 -4.33 8.28
CA CYS A 73 -5.47 -2.91 7.97
C CYS A 73 -4.70 -2.71 6.66
N LEU A 74 -5.43 -2.70 5.55
CA LEU A 74 -4.89 -2.52 4.20
C LEU A 74 -5.71 -1.47 3.45
N HIS A 75 -5.16 -0.95 2.36
CA HIS A 75 -5.98 -0.15 1.44
C HIS A 75 -7.12 -1.02 0.89
N VAL A 76 -8.37 -0.60 1.10
CA VAL A 76 -9.56 -1.37 0.67
C VAL A 76 -9.78 -1.13 -0.81
N THR A 77 -9.09 -1.91 -1.64
CA THR A 77 -9.16 -1.89 -3.10
C THR A 77 -9.70 -3.22 -3.63
N LYS A 78 -9.98 -3.27 -4.93
CA LYS A 78 -10.44 -4.49 -5.59
C LYS A 78 -9.44 -5.66 -5.43
N GLU A 79 -8.14 -5.37 -5.41
CA GLU A 79 -7.09 -6.36 -5.19
C GLU A 79 -7.13 -6.91 -3.76
N THR A 80 -7.30 -6.02 -2.77
CA THR A 80 -7.43 -6.40 -1.35
C THR A 80 -8.63 -7.32 -1.14
N SER A 81 -9.70 -7.14 -1.91
CA SER A 81 -10.87 -8.03 -1.82
C SER A 81 -10.54 -9.47 -2.21
N VAL A 82 -9.58 -9.69 -3.14
CA VAL A 82 -9.12 -11.03 -3.53
C VAL A 82 -8.30 -11.68 -2.41
N LEU A 83 -7.44 -10.93 -1.72
CA LEU A 83 -6.74 -11.44 -0.52
C LEU A 83 -7.73 -11.81 0.59
N VAL A 84 -8.70 -10.94 0.87
CA VAL A 84 -9.73 -11.23 1.89
C VAL A 84 -10.52 -12.48 1.53
N ASP A 85 -10.92 -12.64 0.24
CA ASP A 85 -11.56 -13.87 -0.24
C ASP A 85 -10.67 -15.11 0.01
N ALA A 86 -9.37 -15.01 -0.28
CA ALA A 86 -8.41 -16.08 -0.06
C ALA A 86 -8.31 -16.48 1.42
N LEU A 87 -8.18 -15.51 2.33
CA LEU A 87 -8.13 -15.75 3.77
C LEU A 87 -9.43 -16.39 4.30
N LEU A 88 -10.60 -15.87 3.89
CA LEU A 88 -11.91 -16.43 4.26
C LEU A 88 -12.07 -17.86 3.76
N ARG A 89 -11.66 -18.15 2.52
CA ARG A 89 -11.72 -19.50 1.92
C ARG A 89 -10.76 -20.48 2.61
N CYS A 90 -9.63 -19.99 3.12
CA CYS A 90 -8.70 -20.75 3.96
C CYS A 90 -9.22 -20.94 5.40
N GLY A 91 -10.38 -20.40 5.77
CA GLY A 91 -11.06 -20.61 7.04
C GLY A 91 -10.89 -19.51 8.07
N ALA A 92 -10.18 -18.41 7.76
CA ALA A 92 -9.99 -17.28 8.68
C ALA A 92 -11.30 -16.52 8.94
N ASP A 93 -11.41 -15.94 10.13
CA ASP A 93 -12.39 -14.90 10.45
C ASP A 93 -11.72 -13.53 10.31
N VAL A 94 -11.94 -12.85 9.17
CA VAL A 94 -11.27 -11.60 8.83
C VAL A 94 -12.01 -10.40 9.43
N LYS A 95 -11.25 -9.41 9.89
CA LYS A 95 -11.73 -8.13 10.40
C LYS A 95 -10.95 -7.01 9.72
N LEU A 96 -11.62 -6.18 8.92
CA LEU A 96 -10.96 -5.26 7.99
C LEU A 96 -11.21 -3.79 8.34
N ALA A 97 -10.12 -3.00 8.38
CA ALA A 97 -10.12 -1.54 8.35
C ALA A 97 -9.26 -1.04 7.16
N GLY A 98 -9.51 0.19 6.71
CA GLY A 98 -8.69 0.84 5.72
C GLY A 98 -7.35 1.32 6.29
N ALA A 99 -6.27 1.28 5.51
CA ALA A 99 -4.94 1.78 5.92
C ALA A 99 -4.75 3.28 5.66
N ASN A 100 -5.71 3.96 5.02
CA ASN A 100 -5.63 5.39 4.76
C ASN A 100 -7.05 5.96 4.58
N PRO A 101 -7.37 7.11 5.21
CA PRO A 101 -8.71 7.71 5.17
C PRO A 101 -9.25 8.05 3.77
N LEU A 102 -8.38 8.20 2.77
CA LEU A 102 -8.77 8.62 1.42
C LEU A 102 -8.63 7.53 0.34
N SER A 103 -8.20 6.31 0.71
CA SER A 103 -7.88 5.25 -0.27
C SER A 103 -8.96 4.18 -0.44
N THR A 104 -9.93 4.11 0.45
CA THR A 104 -11.01 3.10 0.37
C THR A 104 -11.82 3.26 -0.92
N GLN A 105 -12.02 2.15 -1.64
CA GLN A 105 -13.02 2.02 -2.70
C GLN A 105 -14.33 1.60 -2.03
N ASP A 106 -15.31 2.51 -1.97
CA ASP A 106 -16.54 2.32 -1.19
C ASP A 106 -17.42 1.17 -1.69
N ASP A 107 -17.38 0.91 -2.98
CA ASP A 107 -18.05 -0.22 -3.61
C ASP A 107 -17.42 -1.56 -3.20
N VAL A 108 -16.10 -1.63 -3.14
CA VAL A 108 -15.36 -2.81 -2.66
C VAL A 108 -15.60 -3.03 -1.16
N ALA A 109 -15.58 -1.97 -0.35
CA ALA A 109 -15.93 -2.05 1.07
C ALA A 109 -17.36 -2.58 1.27
N ALA A 110 -18.31 -2.14 0.43
CA ALA A 110 -19.69 -2.60 0.45
C ALA A 110 -19.80 -4.09 0.08
N TYR A 111 -19.10 -4.55 -0.94
CA TYR A 111 -19.04 -5.97 -1.31
C TYR A 111 -18.47 -6.82 -0.16
N LEU A 112 -17.32 -6.44 0.38
CA LEU A 112 -16.68 -7.17 1.47
C LEU A 112 -17.54 -7.21 2.73
N ALA A 113 -18.31 -6.15 3.03
CA ALA A 113 -19.23 -6.12 4.17
C ALA A 113 -20.36 -7.15 4.07
N THR A 114 -20.63 -7.72 2.88
CA THR A 114 -21.54 -8.86 2.72
C THR A 114 -20.95 -10.19 3.18
N ARG A 115 -19.63 -10.25 3.40
CA ARG A 115 -18.85 -11.48 3.62
C ARG A 115 -18.12 -11.51 4.96
N THR A 116 -17.71 -10.32 5.45
CA THR A 116 -16.97 -10.19 6.70
C THR A 116 -17.25 -8.84 7.37
N ASP A 117 -16.66 -8.59 8.54
CA ASP A 117 -16.78 -7.30 9.23
C ASP A 117 -15.79 -6.29 8.61
N VAL A 118 -16.30 -5.16 8.13
CA VAL A 118 -15.55 -4.08 7.48
C VAL A 118 -15.88 -2.74 8.12
N TRP A 119 -14.86 -2.02 8.54
CA TRP A 119 -14.96 -0.64 9.03
C TRP A 119 -14.04 0.22 8.17
N ALA A 120 -14.54 0.69 7.03
CA ALA A 120 -13.79 1.52 6.08
C ALA A 120 -14.72 2.29 5.14
N TRP A 121 -14.40 3.56 4.87
CA TRP A 121 -15.02 4.38 3.81
C TRP A 121 -14.07 5.49 3.36
N ARG A 122 -14.28 6.01 2.17
CA ARG A 122 -13.48 7.14 1.68
C ARG A 122 -13.90 8.44 2.38
N GLY A 123 -12.93 9.19 2.88
CA GLY A 123 -13.16 10.48 3.52
C GLY A 123 -13.31 10.39 5.04
N GLU A 124 -12.82 9.32 5.66
CA GLU A 124 -12.72 9.23 7.12
C GLU A 124 -11.96 10.42 7.70
N THR A 125 -12.43 10.93 8.82
CA THR A 125 -11.64 11.82 9.68
C THR A 125 -10.58 10.99 10.43
N VAL A 126 -9.56 11.65 10.99
CA VAL A 126 -8.54 10.96 11.82
C VAL A 126 -9.18 10.23 13.01
N GLN A 127 -10.23 10.80 13.60
CA GLN A 127 -10.97 10.19 14.71
C GLN A 127 -11.72 8.93 14.26
N GLU A 128 -12.36 8.98 13.10
CA GLU A 128 -13.07 7.83 12.52
C GLU A 128 -12.10 6.74 12.12
N TYR A 129 -10.98 7.06 11.49
CA TYR A 129 -9.92 6.12 11.16
C TYR A 129 -9.43 5.36 12.42
N ASN A 130 -9.10 6.10 13.49
CA ASN A 130 -8.69 5.48 14.76
C ASN A 130 -9.80 4.62 15.38
N TRP A 131 -11.06 5.01 15.20
CA TRP A 131 -12.20 4.21 15.64
C TRP A 131 -12.31 2.90 14.83
N CYS A 132 -12.07 2.91 13.52
CA CYS A 132 -12.04 1.71 12.68
C CYS A 132 -10.96 0.72 13.14
N LEU A 133 -9.72 1.20 13.38
CA LEU A 133 -8.65 0.37 13.94
C LEU A 133 -9.04 -0.25 15.29
N LYS A 134 -9.67 0.55 16.18
CA LYS A 134 -10.17 0.06 17.46
C LYS A 134 -11.20 -1.06 17.28
N LYS A 135 -12.11 -0.95 16.29
CA LYS A 135 -13.10 -1.99 15.98
C LYS A 135 -12.43 -3.31 15.57
N VAL A 136 -11.39 -3.26 14.74
CA VAL A 136 -10.60 -4.46 14.42
C VAL A 136 -9.99 -5.06 15.69
N LEU A 137 -9.41 -4.26 16.57
CA LEU A 137 -8.79 -4.76 17.81
C LEU A 137 -9.82 -5.28 18.83
N GLU A 138 -11.02 -4.71 18.89
CA GLU A 138 -12.12 -5.20 19.75
C GLU A 138 -12.55 -6.63 19.40
N SER A 139 -12.34 -7.08 18.16
CA SER A 139 -12.57 -8.48 17.75
C SER A 139 -11.48 -9.46 18.21
N ARG A 140 -10.45 -8.98 18.91
CA ARG A 140 -9.35 -9.77 19.48
C ARG A 140 -8.61 -10.63 18.44
N PRO A 141 -8.05 -10.03 17.39
CA PRO A 141 -7.34 -10.78 16.37
C PRO A 141 -6.12 -11.48 16.94
N GLU A 142 -5.87 -12.69 16.48
CA GLU A 142 -4.69 -13.49 16.84
C GLU A 142 -3.55 -13.28 15.85
N GLN A 143 -3.85 -12.90 14.59
CA GLN A 143 -2.85 -12.45 13.61
C GLN A 143 -3.22 -11.09 13.04
N LEU A 144 -2.20 -10.34 12.61
CA LEU A 144 -2.37 -9.05 11.97
C LEU A 144 -1.73 -9.04 10.58
N ILE A 145 -2.43 -8.44 9.62
CA ILE A 145 -1.89 -8.04 8.30
C ILE A 145 -2.05 -6.52 8.23
N ASP A 146 -0.95 -5.80 8.13
CA ASP A 146 -0.94 -4.35 8.28
C ASP A 146 -0.15 -3.66 7.16
N ASP A 147 -0.55 -2.44 6.84
CA ASP A 147 0.10 -1.58 5.85
C ASP A 147 0.34 -0.19 6.48
N GLY A 148 1.56 0.00 6.97
CA GLY A 148 1.98 1.18 7.71
C GLY A 148 2.15 0.96 9.21
N ALA A 149 1.92 -0.25 9.71
CA ALA A 149 2.05 -0.68 11.09
C ALA A 149 1.10 0.03 12.08
N ASP A 150 -0.06 0.53 11.65
CA ASP A 150 -0.98 1.23 12.55
C ASP A 150 -1.71 0.29 13.50
N LEU A 151 -2.14 -0.90 13.07
CA LEU A 151 -2.65 -1.95 13.96
C LEU A 151 -1.57 -2.48 14.89
N HIS A 152 -0.37 -2.75 14.34
CA HIS A 152 0.77 -3.20 15.15
C HIS A 152 1.08 -2.20 16.28
N VAL A 153 1.21 -0.92 15.94
CA VAL A 153 1.48 0.14 16.93
C VAL A 153 0.34 0.26 17.93
N ALA A 154 -0.91 0.20 17.47
CA ALA A 154 -2.08 0.27 18.36
C ALA A 154 -2.09 -0.88 19.40
N VAL A 155 -1.71 -2.11 19.01
CA VAL A 155 -1.54 -3.23 19.96
C VAL A 155 -0.43 -2.95 20.95
N HIS A 156 0.70 -2.36 20.54
CA HIS A 156 1.86 -2.13 21.39
C HIS A 156 1.68 -0.94 22.33
N THR A 157 0.92 0.10 21.94
CA THR A 157 0.71 1.33 22.71
C THR A 157 -0.55 1.32 23.56
N SER A 158 -1.60 0.61 23.11
CA SER A 158 -2.83 0.52 23.88
C SER A 158 -2.66 -0.43 25.08
N ASN A 159 -3.33 -0.11 26.20
CA ASN A 159 -3.61 -1.06 27.27
C ASN A 159 -4.64 -2.10 26.79
N ALA A 160 -4.40 -2.73 25.63
CA ALA A 160 -5.25 -3.73 25.00
C ALA A 160 -5.25 -5.02 25.87
N LYS A 161 -5.83 -4.91 27.07
CA LYS A 161 -5.99 -6.05 27.99
C LYS A 161 -6.81 -7.14 27.29
N GLY A 162 -6.20 -8.30 27.14
CA GLY A 162 -6.86 -9.49 26.59
C GLY A 162 -6.73 -9.69 25.07
N ILE A 163 -5.97 -8.88 24.35
CA ILE A 163 -5.59 -9.17 22.96
C ILE A 163 -4.27 -9.93 22.96
N VAL A 164 -4.29 -11.16 22.45
CA VAL A 164 -3.11 -12.02 22.31
C VAL A 164 -2.83 -12.20 20.81
N VAL A 165 -1.91 -11.40 20.28
CA VAL A 165 -1.43 -11.55 18.90
C VAL A 165 -0.28 -12.55 18.91
N VAL A 166 -0.37 -13.61 18.09
CA VAL A 166 0.66 -14.64 17.94
C VAL A 166 1.67 -14.30 16.85
N GLY A 167 1.35 -13.36 15.97
CA GLY A 167 2.25 -12.85 14.93
C GLY A 167 1.52 -11.98 13.93
N GLY A 168 2.29 -11.37 13.02
CA GLY A 168 1.71 -10.55 11.96
C GLY A 168 2.65 -10.31 10.80
N SER A 169 2.17 -9.60 9.81
CA SER A 169 2.94 -9.22 8.62
C SER A 169 2.77 -7.73 8.31
N GLU A 170 3.78 -7.16 7.65
CA GLU A 170 3.81 -5.75 7.27
C GLU A 170 4.07 -5.59 5.77
N GLU A 171 3.17 -4.85 5.11
CA GLU A 171 3.14 -4.67 3.67
C GLU A 171 4.11 -3.59 3.17
N THR A 172 4.41 -2.55 3.97
CA THR A 172 5.07 -1.36 3.46
C THR A 172 6.35 -0.97 4.19
N THR A 173 7.25 -0.28 3.48
CA THR A 173 8.56 0.15 4.00
C THR A 173 8.44 0.99 5.27
N THR A 174 7.51 1.94 5.32
CA THR A 174 7.33 2.83 6.49
C THR A 174 6.87 2.07 7.72
N GLY A 175 6.02 1.06 7.56
CA GLY A 175 5.62 0.18 8.65
C GLY A 175 6.77 -0.67 9.16
N VAL A 176 7.57 -1.27 8.25
CA VAL A 176 8.79 -2.01 8.64
C VAL A 176 9.77 -1.13 9.44
N VAL A 177 9.95 0.14 9.05
CA VAL A 177 10.82 1.08 9.80
C VAL A 177 10.30 1.30 11.22
N ARG A 178 8.98 1.49 11.40
CA ARG A 178 8.34 1.65 12.72
C ARG A 178 8.50 0.40 13.58
N LEU A 179 8.29 -0.77 12.99
CA LEU A 179 8.43 -2.06 13.68
C LEU A 179 9.87 -2.34 14.09
N LYS A 180 10.85 -2.03 13.24
CA LYS A 180 12.28 -2.09 13.59
C LYS A 180 12.64 -1.16 14.74
N ALA A 181 11.98 0.00 14.87
CA ALA A 181 12.15 0.86 16.03
C ALA A 181 11.63 0.19 17.31
N LEU A 182 10.42 -0.42 17.27
CA LEU A 182 9.87 -1.19 18.39
C LEU A 182 10.76 -2.38 18.79
N GLU A 183 11.32 -3.09 17.80
CA GLU A 183 12.25 -4.20 18.05
C GLU A 183 13.53 -3.72 18.77
N ARG A 184 14.17 -2.65 18.27
CA ARG A 184 15.38 -2.08 18.88
C ARG A 184 15.15 -1.60 20.31
N GLU A 185 13.94 -1.11 20.63
CA GLU A 185 13.54 -0.71 21.98
C GLU A 185 13.13 -1.89 22.87
N GLY A 186 13.19 -3.14 22.38
CA GLY A 186 12.77 -4.34 23.10
C GLY A 186 11.26 -4.38 23.41
N LYS A 187 10.45 -3.61 22.68
CA LYS A 187 9.01 -3.47 22.90
C LYS A 187 8.17 -4.40 22.01
N LEU A 188 8.76 -5.04 21.00
CA LEU A 188 8.03 -5.94 20.10
C LEU A 188 7.53 -7.18 20.87
N ARG A 189 6.21 -7.43 20.81
CA ARG A 189 5.55 -8.45 21.65
C ARG A 189 5.37 -9.81 20.99
N TYR A 190 5.48 -9.89 19.66
CA TYR A 190 5.27 -11.08 18.85
C TYR A 190 6.09 -11.00 17.55
N PRO A 191 6.30 -12.14 16.85
CA PRO A 191 7.02 -12.12 15.57
C PRO A 191 6.25 -11.36 14.50
N VAL A 192 6.97 -10.59 13.66
CA VAL A 192 6.40 -9.92 12.49
C VAL A 192 7.23 -10.29 11.26
N VAL A 193 6.56 -10.67 10.17
CA VAL A 193 7.21 -10.93 8.88
C VAL A 193 7.08 -9.69 7.99
N ALA A 194 8.22 -9.13 7.59
CA ALA A 194 8.30 -7.98 6.71
C ALA A 194 8.08 -8.40 5.25
N VAL A 195 6.82 -8.52 4.83
CA VAL A 195 6.44 -8.85 3.44
C VAL A 195 7.00 -7.82 2.46
N ASN A 196 7.04 -6.55 2.85
CA ASN A 196 7.68 -5.51 2.03
C ASN A 196 9.11 -5.86 1.58
N ASN A 197 9.83 -6.68 2.34
CA ASN A 197 11.23 -7.00 2.08
C ASN A 197 11.42 -8.27 1.22
N ALA A 198 10.35 -8.92 0.81
CA ALA A 198 10.37 -10.05 -0.12
C ALA A 198 10.73 -9.57 -1.53
N GLN A 199 11.58 -10.30 -2.26
CA GLN A 199 11.91 -9.98 -3.65
C GLN A 199 10.67 -10.04 -4.54
N THR A 200 9.81 -11.02 -4.31
CA THR A 200 8.52 -11.15 -4.99
C THR A 200 7.54 -10.01 -4.67
N LYS A 201 7.83 -9.18 -3.67
CA LYS A 201 7.08 -7.96 -3.37
C LYS A 201 7.76 -6.71 -3.93
N PHE A 202 8.91 -6.29 -3.41
CA PHE A 202 9.45 -4.96 -3.71
C PHE A 202 9.95 -4.79 -5.14
N LEU A 203 10.43 -5.85 -5.80
CA LEU A 203 10.87 -5.76 -7.20
C LEU A 203 9.72 -5.45 -8.14
N PHE A 204 8.50 -5.86 -7.80
CA PHE A 204 7.32 -5.76 -8.66
C PHE A 204 6.36 -4.68 -8.17
N ASP A 205 5.88 -4.77 -6.95
CA ASP A 205 4.93 -3.83 -6.36
C ASP A 205 5.52 -2.41 -6.26
N ASN A 206 6.60 -2.23 -5.49
CA ASN A 206 7.17 -0.90 -5.28
C ASN A 206 7.68 -0.29 -6.59
N ARG A 207 8.24 -1.09 -7.49
CA ARG A 207 8.85 -0.61 -8.74
C ARG A 207 7.82 -0.42 -9.86
N TYR A 208 7.07 -1.46 -10.20
CA TYR A 208 6.15 -1.43 -11.33
C TYR A 208 4.76 -0.95 -10.91
N GLY A 209 4.24 -1.43 -9.79
CA GLY A 209 2.93 -1.04 -9.27
C GLY A 209 2.88 0.44 -8.92
N THR A 210 3.69 0.89 -7.97
CA THR A 210 3.71 2.30 -7.55
C THR A 210 4.18 3.21 -8.69
N GLY A 211 5.18 2.77 -9.50
CA GLY A 211 5.66 3.56 -10.63
C GLY A 211 4.56 3.87 -11.65
N GLN A 212 3.75 2.89 -12.02
CA GLN A 212 2.64 3.08 -12.95
C GLN A 212 1.51 3.88 -12.33
N SER A 213 1.04 3.45 -11.16
CA SER A 213 -0.15 4.03 -10.54
C SER A 213 0.04 5.48 -10.04
N THR A 214 1.28 5.88 -9.69
CA THR A 214 1.58 7.29 -9.37
C THR A 214 1.43 8.17 -10.60
N ILE A 215 1.96 7.75 -11.75
CA ILE A 215 1.79 8.50 -13.01
C ILE A 215 0.32 8.51 -13.42
N ASP A 216 -0.40 7.40 -13.31
CA ASP A 216 -1.84 7.36 -13.56
C ASP A 216 -2.60 8.35 -12.67
N GLY A 217 -2.30 8.41 -11.37
CA GLY A 217 -2.92 9.38 -10.45
C GLY A 217 -2.65 10.84 -10.81
N ILE A 218 -1.42 11.16 -11.23
CA ILE A 218 -1.07 12.51 -11.72
C ILE A 218 -1.87 12.83 -12.98
N LEU A 219 -1.94 11.92 -13.94
CA LEU A 219 -2.67 12.12 -15.20
C LEU A 219 -4.18 12.30 -14.97
N ARG A 220 -4.79 11.46 -14.14
CA ARG A 220 -6.22 11.57 -13.80
C ARG A 220 -6.53 12.89 -13.08
N ALA A 221 -5.70 13.28 -12.11
CA ALA A 221 -5.90 14.51 -11.36
C ALA A 221 -5.73 15.77 -12.21
N THR A 222 -4.75 15.77 -13.13
CA THR A 222 -4.32 16.99 -13.83
C THR A 222 -4.72 17.05 -15.30
N ALA A 223 -4.85 15.89 -15.96
CA ALA A 223 -5.01 15.77 -17.43
C ALA A 223 -3.89 16.46 -18.24
N LEU A 224 -2.67 16.58 -17.68
CA LEU A 224 -1.54 17.25 -18.34
C LEU A 224 -0.77 16.30 -19.26
N LEU A 225 -0.22 16.84 -20.34
CA LEU A 225 0.77 16.17 -21.16
C LEU A 225 2.10 16.11 -20.40
N LEU A 226 2.68 14.92 -20.24
CA LEU A 226 3.99 14.75 -19.59
C LEU A 226 5.16 14.95 -20.56
N ALA A 227 4.97 14.71 -21.85
CA ALA A 227 6.02 14.90 -22.84
C ALA A 227 6.63 16.31 -22.78
N GLY A 228 7.95 16.37 -22.67
CA GLY A 228 8.71 17.60 -22.53
C GLY A 228 8.70 18.26 -21.15
N LYS A 229 7.84 17.83 -20.22
CA LYS A 229 7.79 18.33 -18.83
C LYS A 229 9.04 17.96 -18.05
N ARG A 230 9.48 18.86 -17.17
CA ARG A 230 10.56 18.60 -16.21
C ARG A 230 9.97 18.00 -14.95
N VAL A 231 10.13 16.67 -14.82
CA VAL A 231 9.68 15.89 -13.69
C VAL A 231 10.85 15.67 -12.73
N VAL A 232 10.67 16.06 -11.48
CA VAL A 232 11.64 15.85 -10.41
C VAL A 232 11.15 14.69 -9.54
N VAL A 233 11.93 13.62 -9.50
CA VAL A 233 11.67 12.46 -8.62
C VAL A 233 12.60 12.57 -7.42
N VAL A 234 12.01 12.70 -6.23
CA VAL A 234 12.73 12.82 -4.97
C VAL A 234 12.80 11.45 -4.30
N GLY A 235 14.00 10.87 -4.27
CA GLY A 235 14.29 9.49 -3.86
C GLY A 235 14.49 8.55 -5.05
N TYR A 236 15.51 7.66 -4.95
CA TYR A 236 15.81 6.65 -5.99
C TYR A 236 15.86 5.23 -5.43
N GLY A 237 14.96 4.94 -4.46
CA GLY A 237 14.61 3.59 -4.06
C GLY A 237 13.76 2.90 -5.13
N TRP A 238 13.19 1.74 -4.82
CA TRP A 238 12.40 0.97 -5.79
C TRP A 238 11.21 1.77 -6.37
N VAL A 239 10.52 2.53 -5.54
CA VAL A 239 9.42 3.42 -5.98
C VAL A 239 9.96 4.51 -6.91
N GLY A 240 10.99 5.24 -6.49
CA GLY A 240 11.58 6.32 -7.28
C GLY A 240 12.10 5.86 -8.63
N LYS A 241 12.75 4.69 -8.69
CA LYS A 241 13.19 4.04 -9.96
C LYS A 241 12.00 3.77 -10.88
N GLY A 242 10.91 3.24 -10.33
CA GLY A 242 9.70 2.96 -11.09
C GLY A 242 9.05 4.21 -11.65
N VAL A 243 8.89 5.24 -10.81
CA VAL A 243 8.32 6.54 -11.20
C VAL A 243 9.18 7.22 -12.25
N ALA A 244 10.51 7.32 -12.03
CA ALA A 244 11.45 7.95 -12.98
C ALA A 244 11.40 7.27 -14.35
N LYS A 245 11.41 5.92 -14.37
CA LYS A 245 11.32 5.15 -15.62
C LYS A 245 10.00 5.36 -16.35
N ARG A 246 8.87 5.41 -15.62
CA ARG A 246 7.55 5.64 -16.23
C ARG A 246 7.42 7.06 -16.78
N ALA A 247 7.86 8.07 -16.01
CA ALA A 247 7.85 9.46 -16.47
C ALA A 247 8.70 9.63 -17.74
N ARG A 248 9.91 9.05 -17.77
CA ARG A 248 10.77 9.05 -18.98
C ARG A 248 10.11 8.31 -20.15
N GLY A 249 9.43 7.20 -19.89
CA GLY A 249 8.68 6.46 -20.92
C GLY A 249 7.50 7.23 -21.52
N MET A 250 7.10 8.34 -20.88
CA MET A 250 6.13 9.32 -21.40
C MET A 250 6.80 10.61 -21.89
N ASP A 251 8.07 10.53 -22.28
CA ASP A 251 8.88 11.60 -22.84
C ASP A 251 9.11 12.80 -21.91
N ALA A 252 8.96 12.63 -20.61
CA ALA A 252 9.32 13.65 -19.63
C ALA A 252 10.86 13.75 -19.49
N LYS A 253 11.34 14.96 -19.19
CA LYS A 253 12.73 15.24 -18.80
C LYS A 253 12.85 15.02 -17.30
N VAL A 254 13.44 13.88 -16.90
CA VAL A 254 13.47 13.45 -15.51
C VAL A 254 14.77 13.86 -14.84
N THR A 255 14.65 14.53 -13.69
CA THR A 255 15.75 14.84 -12.76
C THR A 255 15.49 14.08 -11.46
N VAL A 256 16.52 13.41 -10.93
CA VAL A 256 16.46 12.68 -9.66
C VAL A 256 17.11 13.51 -8.55
N VAL A 257 16.48 13.55 -7.39
CA VAL A 257 17.04 14.10 -6.15
C VAL A 257 17.27 12.94 -5.19
N GLU A 258 18.52 12.71 -4.79
CA GLU A 258 18.88 11.61 -3.89
C GLU A 258 19.98 12.05 -2.92
N VAL A 259 19.94 11.54 -1.69
CA VAL A 259 20.94 11.81 -0.63
C VAL A 259 21.90 10.64 -0.40
N ASP A 260 21.50 9.44 -0.79
CA ASP A 260 22.36 8.25 -0.76
C ASP A 260 23.29 8.27 -1.99
N PRO A 261 24.63 8.35 -1.79
CA PRO A 261 25.56 8.48 -2.91
C PRO A 261 25.56 7.27 -3.85
N ILE A 262 25.28 6.07 -3.34
CA ILE A 262 25.23 4.86 -4.18
C ILE A 262 24.00 4.92 -5.10
N LYS A 263 22.84 5.27 -4.57
CA LYS A 263 21.62 5.41 -5.37
C LYS A 263 21.70 6.60 -6.33
N ALA A 264 22.39 7.68 -5.95
CA ALA A 264 22.63 8.82 -6.83
C ALA A 264 23.51 8.40 -8.05
N ILE A 265 24.57 7.61 -7.84
CA ILE A 265 25.38 7.03 -8.91
C ILE A 265 24.53 6.11 -9.80
N GLU A 266 23.71 5.25 -9.19
CA GLU A 266 22.79 4.37 -9.95
C GLU A 266 21.83 5.18 -10.82
N ALA A 267 21.21 6.24 -10.28
CA ALA A 267 20.34 7.12 -11.06
C ALA A 267 21.07 7.76 -12.24
N TYR A 268 22.31 8.22 -12.03
CA TYR A 268 23.15 8.79 -13.08
C TYR A 268 23.46 7.76 -14.18
N LEU A 269 23.84 6.54 -13.80
CA LEU A 269 24.13 5.46 -14.76
C LEU A 269 22.89 4.97 -15.49
N ASP A 270 21.69 5.09 -14.88
CA ASP A 270 20.40 4.85 -15.53
C ASP A 270 20.02 5.97 -16.52
N GLY A 271 20.86 7.00 -16.66
CA GLY A 271 20.72 8.11 -17.63
C GLY A 271 19.78 9.22 -17.16
N PHE A 272 19.67 9.43 -15.85
CA PHE A 272 18.95 10.58 -15.29
C PHE A 272 19.90 11.70 -14.87
N GLU A 273 19.45 12.95 -14.97
CA GLU A 273 20.10 14.05 -14.29
C GLU A 273 19.95 13.88 -12.78
N VAL A 274 21.02 14.09 -12.01
CA VAL A 274 20.99 14.00 -10.54
C VAL A 274 21.40 15.34 -9.94
N THR A 275 20.63 15.85 -8.97
CA THR A 275 20.91 17.12 -8.30
C THR A 275 20.30 17.15 -6.89
N ASN A 276 20.49 18.25 -6.14
CA ASN A 276 19.83 18.49 -4.86
C ASN A 276 18.46 19.15 -5.03
N ILE A 277 17.62 19.08 -3.98
CA ILE A 277 16.24 19.60 -4.03
C ILE A 277 16.18 21.12 -4.29
N MET A 278 17.14 21.91 -3.79
CA MET A 278 17.11 23.37 -3.92
C MET A 278 17.39 23.84 -5.35
N ASP A 279 18.20 23.11 -6.10
CA ASP A 279 18.48 23.36 -7.50
C ASP A 279 17.38 22.79 -8.40
N ALA A 280 16.88 21.60 -8.09
CA ALA A 280 15.75 21.01 -8.80
C ALA A 280 14.49 21.90 -8.70
N ALA A 281 14.24 22.52 -7.54
CA ALA A 281 13.08 23.38 -7.31
C ALA A 281 12.98 24.56 -8.28
N ARG A 282 14.11 25.09 -8.75
CA ARG A 282 14.12 26.23 -9.69
C ARG A 282 13.74 25.85 -11.11
N ARG A 283 13.78 24.57 -11.46
CA ARG A 283 13.62 24.08 -12.84
C ARG A 283 12.46 23.13 -13.03
N GLY A 284 12.10 22.39 -11.98
CA GLY A 284 11.05 21.38 -12.01
C GLY A 284 9.65 21.98 -12.22
N GLU A 285 8.79 21.21 -12.87
CA GLU A 285 7.38 21.53 -13.09
C GLU A 285 6.46 20.57 -12.31
N ILE A 286 6.88 19.30 -12.15
CA ILE A 286 6.17 18.27 -11.39
C ILE A 286 7.16 17.61 -10.43
N PHE A 287 6.86 17.62 -9.16
CA PHE A 287 7.68 17.04 -8.09
C PHE A 287 6.96 15.83 -7.52
N ILE A 288 7.65 14.67 -7.49
CA ILE A 288 7.10 13.40 -7.02
C ILE A 288 8.02 12.87 -5.93
N THR A 289 7.56 12.82 -4.69
CA THR A 289 8.33 12.29 -3.56
C THR A 289 8.13 10.77 -3.42
N ALA A 290 9.22 10.05 -3.12
CA ALA A 290 9.25 8.59 -3.08
C ALA A 290 10.32 8.05 -2.11
N THR A 291 10.46 8.68 -0.92
CA THR A 291 11.57 8.41 0.01
C THR A 291 11.14 7.69 1.28
N GLY A 292 9.88 7.84 1.70
CA GLY A 292 9.41 7.44 3.02
C GLY A 292 10.03 8.27 4.18
N GLN A 293 10.71 9.41 3.86
CA GLN A 293 11.37 10.27 4.83
C GLN A 293 10.61 11.60 5.02
N LYS A 294 10.82 12.24 6.14
CA LYS A 294 10.13 13.48 6.49
C LYS A 294 10.80 14.71 5.83
N ASN A 295 9.96 15.64 5.34
CA ASN A 295 10.37 16.97 4.85
C ASN A 295 11.47 16.93 3.77
N VAL A 296 11.40 15.98 2.83
CA VAL A 296 12.37 15.90 1.71
C VAL A 296 12.13 16.99 0.67
N VAL A 297 10.91 17.55 0.63
CA VAL A 297 10.58 18.80 -0.07
C VAL A 297 10.22 19.85 0.99
N PRO A 298 11.22 20.55 1.58
CA PRO A 298 10.98 21.57 2.59
C PRO A 298 10.32 22.81 1.99
N TYR A 299 9.64 23.60 2.83
CA TYR A 299 8.97 24.82 2.40
C TYR A 299 9.92 25.80 1.66
N ALA A 300 11.18 25.89 2.09
CA ALA A 300 12.19 26.72 1.41
C ALA A 300 12.46 26.31 -0.05
N ALA A 301 12.29 25.03 -0.39
CA ALA A 301 12.32 24.56 -1.78
C ALA A 301 11.04 24.94 -2.52
N ILE A 302 9.87 24.79 -1.87
CA ILE A 302 8.57 25.15 -2.46
C ILE A 302 8.53 26.62 -2.86
N GLU A 303 9.03 27.54 -2.03
CA GLU A 303 9.10 28.98 -2.35
C GLU A 303 9.93 29.29 -3.60
N ARG A 304 10.89 28.41 -3.96
CA ARG A 304 11.75 28.59 -5.15
C ARG A 304 11.14 28.03 -6.42
N MET A 305 10.11 27.22 -6.31
CA MET A 305 9.44 26.59 -7.47
C MET A 305 8.86 27.63 -8.41
N ASN A 306 8.69 27.23 -9.66
CA ASN A 306 8.00 28.05 -10.65
C ASN A 306 6.50 28.17 -10.32
N ASP A 307 5.86 29.26 -10.78
CA ASP A 307 4.41 29.38 -10.69
C ASP A 307 3.74 28.21 -11.42
N GLY A 308 2.76 27.59 -10.78
CA GLY A 308 2.03 26.44 -11.30
C GLY A 308 2.72 25.09 -11.09
N ALA A 309 3.81 25.00 -10.31
CA ALA A 309 4.46 23.72 -10.01
C ALA A 309 3.50 22.76 -9.30
N ILE A 310 3.61 21.47 -9.64
CA ILE A 310 2.76 20.40 -9.11
C ILE A 310 3.54 19.58 -8.08
N LEU A 311 2.92 19.34 -6.93
CA LEU A 311 3.44 18.54 -5.83
C LEU A 311 2.62 17.23 -5.70
N SER A 312 3.28 16.10 -5.79
CA SER A 312 2.71 14.76 -5.70
C SER A 312 3.54 13.90 -4.75
N ASN A 313 2.89 13.10 -3.94
CA ASN A 313 3.54 12.16 -3.03
C ASN A 313 3.23 10.73 -3.43
N ALA A 314 4.26 9.90 -3.59
CA ALA A 314 4.17 8.46 -3.78
C ALA A 314 4.54 7.67 -2.52
N GLY A 315 4.90 8.35 -1.43
CA GLY A 315 5.14 7.72 -0.13
C GLY A 315 3.85 7.48 0.66
N HIS A 316 3.93 6.58 1.62
CA HIS A 316 2.75 6.13 2.38
C HIS A 316 2.10 7.25 3.21
N PHE A 317 2.91 8.07 3.90
CA PHE A 317 2.44 9.16 4.75
C PHE A 317 2.61 10.54 4.11
N ASP A 318 1.79 11.49 4.51
CA ASP A 318 1.77 12.90 4.08
C ASP A 318 2.86 13.76 4.76
N VAL A 319 4.05 13.19 4.96
CA VAL A 319 5.15 13.83 5.69
C VAL A 319 6.35 14.21 4.82
N GLU A 320 6.41 13.72 3.58
CA GLU A 320 7.54 13.94 2.69
C GLU A 320 7.60 15.38 2.18
N ILE A 321 6.46 15.96 1.85
CA ILE A 321 6.29 17.37 1.50
C ILE A 321 5.93 18.12 2.78
N ASP A 322 6.52 19.30 3.01
CA ASP A 322 6.18 20.16 4.17
C ASP A 322 4.82 20.85 3.98
N VAL A 323 3.77 20.02 3.89
CA VAL A 323 2.38 20.48 3.70
C VAL A 323 1.92 21.35 4.86
N LYS A 324 2.35 21.03 6.09
CA LYS A 324 1.95 21.80 7.28
C LYS A 324 2.40 23.26 7.18
N THR A 325 3.67 23.50 6.86
CA THR A 325 4.19 24.86 6.69
C THR A 325 3.60 25.51 5.44
N LEU A 326 3.45 24.79 4.34
CA LEU A 326 2.84 25.27 3.12
C LEU A 326 1.44 25.84 3.38
N LEU A 327 0.56 25.08 4.02
CA LEU A 327 -0.82 25.49 4.30
C LEU A 327 -0.88 26.60 5.36
N SER A 328 0.00 26.58 6.37
CA SER A 328 0.01 27.61 7.42
C SER A 328 0.44 28.99 6.90
N LYS A 329 1.29 29.05 5.85
CA LYS A 329 1.78 30.28 5.23
C LYS A 329 1.01 30.70 3.97
N ALA A 330 0.10 29.85 3.49
CA ALA A 330 -0.66 30.12 2.27
C ALA A 330 -1.53 31.38 2.41
N LYS A 331 -1.57 32.23 1.36
CA LYS A 331 -2.55 33.31 1.23
C LYS A 331 -3.95 32.79 0.96
N SER A 332 -4.03 31.73 0.17
CA SER A 332 -5.30 31.04 -0.13
C SER A 332 -5.06 29.58 -0.50
N VAL A 333 -6.05 28.76 -0.22
CA VAL A 333 -6.10 27.36 -0.64
C VAL A 333 -7.47 27.13 -1.28
N LYS A 334 -7.48 26.61 -2.50
CA LYS A 334 -8.72 26.38 -3.27
C LYS A 334 -8.62 25.06 -4.01
N GLU A 335 -9.60 24.19 -3.84
CA GLU A 335 -9.72 23.02 -4.73
C GLU A 335 -10.10 23.48 -6.13
N VAL A 336 -9.22 23.21 -7.11
CA VAL A 336 -9.41 23.64 -8.51
C VAL A 336 -9.81 22.49 -9.43
N ARG A 337 -9.54 21.25 -9.01
CA ARG A 337 -9.98 20.01 -9.65
C ARG A 337 -10.15 18.95 -8.56
N PRO A 338 -10.89 17.85 -8.81
CA PRO A 338 -10.93 16.74 -7.88
C PRO A 338 -9.50 16.31 -7.50
N HIS A 339 -9.22 16.27 -6.20
CA HIS A 339 -7.91 15.92 -5.62
C HIS A 339 -6.75 16.90 -5.91
N VAL A 340 -7.01 18.11 -6.42
CA VAL A 340 -5.96 19.12 -6.68
C VAL A 340 -6.32 20.42 -5.97
N ASP A 341 -5.51 20.77 -4.97
CA ASP A 341 -5.59 22.04 -4.27
C ASP A 341 -4.57 23.03 -4.87
N GLU A 342 -5.03 24.19 -5.32
CA GLU A 342 -4.18 25.34 -5.64
C GLU A 342 -3.86 26.09 -4.36
N VAL A 343 -2.58 26.23 -4.07
CA VAL A 343 -2.07 26.95 -2.89
C VAL A 343 -1.31 28.20 -3.35
N THR A 344 -1.83 29.37 -3.02
CA THR A 344 -1.16 30.66 -3.32
C THR A 344 -0.17 31.00 -2.21
N LEU A 345 1.10 31.12 -2.57
CA LEU A 345 2.21 31.46 -1.66
C LEU A 345 2.23 32.96 -1.29
N PRO A 346 2.93 33.37 -0.22
CA PRO A 346 3.09 34.77 0.16
C PRO A 346 3.73 35.65 -0.92
N ASN A 347 4.58 35.07 -1.77
CA ASN A 347 5.22 35.78 -2.90
C ASN A 347 4.31 35.90 -4.15
N GLY A 348 3.07 35.41 -4.09
CA GLY A 348 2.10 35.45 -5.16
C GLY A 348 2.16 34.27 -6.15
N LYS A 349 3.19 33.42 -6.08
CA LYS A 349 3.24 32.19 -6.89
C LYS A 349 2.20 31.18 -6.40
N ARG A 350 1.80 30.28 -7.28
CA ARG A 350 0.87 29.18 -7.01
C ARG A 350 1.59 27.86 -7.13
N VAL A 351 1.25 26.93 -6.27
CA VAL A 351 1.61 25.51 -6.41
C VAL A 351 0.35 24.66 -6.31
N HIS A 352 0.34 23.53 -7.01
CA HIS A 352 -0.78 22.59 -7.00
C HIS A 352 -0.40 21.36 -6.19
N LEU A 353 -1.16 21.07 -5.15
CA LEU A 353 -0.94 19.93 -4.25
C LEU A 353 -1.94 18.81 -4.58
N ILE A 354 -1.47 17.65 -5.02
CA ILE A 354 -2.33 16.49 -5.28
C ILE A 354 -2.60 15.73 -3.99
N GLY A 355 -3.87 15.34 -3.80
CA GLY A 355 -4.29 14.45 -2.71
C GLY A 355 -3.99 15.00 -1.31
N LYS A 356 -3.89 16.33 -1.16
CA LYS A 356 -3.51 17.00 0.10
C LYS A 356 -2.14 16.54 0.64
N GLY A 357 -1.24 16.11 -0.26
CA GLY A 357 0.07 15.56 0.08
C GLY A 357 0.07 14.08 0.47
N ARG A 358 -1.09 13.40 0.44
CA ARG A 358 -1.20 11.96 0.66
C ARG A 358 -0.83 11.18 -0.60
N ILE A 359 -0.75 9.86 -0.45
CA ILE A 359 -0.32 8.95 -1.51
C ILE A 359 -1.20 9.05 -2.77
N THR A 360 -0.63 9.61 -3.84
CA THR A 360 -1.35 10.02 -5.04
C THR A 360 -2.01 8.87 -5.79
N ASN A 361 -1.34 7.73 -5.90
CA ASN A 361 -1.81 6.56 -6.65
C ASN A 361 -3.10 5.94 -6.10
N LEU A 362 -3.39 6.12 -4.82
CA LEU A 362 -4.58 5.60 -4.17
C LEU A 362 -5.66 6.68 -3.94
N VAL A 363 -5.25 7.94 -3.83
CA VAL A 363 -6.19 9.06 -3.64
C VAL A 363 -6.77 9.50 -4.98
N ALA A 364 -5.95 9.59 -6.02
CA ALA A 364 -6.32 10.13 -7.33
C ALA A 364 -6.43 9.07 -8.44
N ALA A 365 -6.08 7.82 -8.16
CA ALA A 365 -6.22 6.67 -9.08
C ALA A 365 -6.75 5.43 -8.33
N GLU A 366 -6.65 4.27 -8.95
CA GLU A 366 -7.21 3.01 -8.44
C GLU A 366 -6.20 2.17 -7.63
N GLY A 367 -4.97 2.65 -7.47
CA GLY A 367 -3.89 1.91 -6.83
C GLY A 367 -3.12 1.03 -7.81
N HIS A 368 -2.51 -0.03 -7.29
CA HIS A 368 -1.65 -0.91 -8.08
C HIS A 368 -2.47 -1.89 -8.94
N PRO A 369 -1.95 -2.28 -10.12
CA PRO A 369 -2.60 -3.29 -10.96
C PRO A 369 -2.70 -4.66 -10.28
N PRO A 370 -3.77 -5.43 -10.53
CA PRO A 370 -3.95 -6.77 -9.96
C PRO A 370 -2.79 -7.73 -10.25
N GLU A 371 -2.19 -7.65 -11.44
CA GLU A 371 -1.07 -8.50 -11.86
C GLU A 371 0.18 -8.30 -11.01
N VAL A 372 0.33 -7.13 -10.40
CA VAL A 372 1.42 -6.85 -9.46
C VAL A 372 1.01 -7.27 -8.05
N MET A 373 -0.21 -6.92 -7.63
CA MET A 373 -0.69 -7.21 -6.28
C MET A 373 -0.88 -8.69 -6.01
N GLN A 374 -1.05 -9.53 -7.04
CA GLN A 374 -1.13 -10.97 -6.83
C GLN A 374 0.10 -11.55 -6.12
N MET A 375 1.31 -11.05 -6.41
CA MET A 375 2.54 -11.52 -5.75
C MET A 375 2.64 -11.00 -4.33
N SER A 376 2.34 -9.72 -4.11
CA SER A 376 2.32 -9.12 -2.78
C SER A 376 1.33 -9.84 -1.86
N PHE A 377 0.11 -10.05 -2.33
CA PHE A 377 -0.94 -10.70 -1.55
C PHE A 377 -0.80 -12.22 -1.46
N ALA A 378 -0.09 -12.86 -2.38
CA ALA A 378 0.34 -14.24 -2.20
C ALA A 378 1.35 -14.36 -1.04
N ASN A 379 2.28 -13.39 -0.90
CA ASN A 379 3.15 -13.32 0.28
C ASN A 379 2.31 -13.21 1.57
N GLN A 380 1.32 -12.29 1.61
CA GLN A 380 0.46 -12.13 2.79
C GLN A 380 -0.27 -13.42 3.17
N LEU A 381 -0.85 -14.11 2.18
CA LEU A 381 -1.54 -15.39 2.40
C LEU A 381 -0.57 -16.45 2.93
N LEU A 382 0.54 -16.70 2.24
CA LEU A 382 1.49 -17.75 2.64
C LEU A 382 2.18 -17.44 3.97
N VAL A 383 2.46 -16.16 4.25
CA VAL A 383 3.01 -15.72 5.55
C VAL A 383 1.99 -15.94 6.68
N ALA A 384 0.69 -15.66 6.45
CA ALA A 384 -0.34 -15.96 7.45
C ALA A 384 -0.38 -17.46 7.78
N LEU A 385 -0.28 -18.34 6.77
CA LEU A 385 -0.17 -19.79 6.95
C LEU A 385 1.12 -20.18 7.69
N TYR A 386 2.24 -19.57 7.33
CA TYR A 386 3.54 -19.81 7.95
C TYR A 386 3.54 -19.43 9.43
N ILE A 387 3.02 -18.28 9.79
CA ILE A 387 2.88 -17.84 11.18
C ILE A 387 1.96 -18.79 11.96
N ARG A 388 0.80 -19.17 11.39
CA ARG A 388 -0.11 -20.13 12.01
C ARG A 388 0.59 -21.43 12.41
N LYS A 389 1.46 -21.92 11.56
CA LYS A 389 2.21 -23.17 11.77
C LYS A 389 3.39 -23.02 12.73
N ASN A 390 4.08 -21.88 12.72
CA ASN A 390 5.43 -21.76 13.30
C ASN A 390 5.53 -20.78 14.48
N HIS A 391 4.51 -19.94 14.76
CA HIS A 391 4.59 -18.85 15.75
C HIS A 391 5.13 -19.29 17.13
N SER A 392 4.82 -20.51 17.57
CA SER A 392 5.28 -21.04 18.86
C SER A 392 6.80 -21.23 18.94
N LYS A 393 7.49 -21.28 17.79
CA LYS A 393 8.95 -21.44 17.67
C LYS A 393 9.64 -20.14 17.26
N MET A 394 8.87 -19.09 16.97
CA MET A 394 9.40 -17.81 16.52
C MET A 394 9.66 -16.89 17.69
N GLU A 395 10.81 -16.22 17.66
CA GLU A 395 11.15 -15.15 18.61
C GLU A 395 10.40 -13.87 18.29
N LYS A 396 10.31 -12.96 19.25
CA LYS A 396 9.68 -11.64 19.12
C LYS A 396 10.60 -10.69 18.35
N LYS A 397 10.75 -10.93 17.04
CA LYS A 397 11.61 -10.12 16.14
C LYS A 397 10.99 -9.99 14.75
N ILE A 398 11.62 -9.17 13.91
CA ILE A 398 11.22 -9.01 12.52
C ILE A 398 11.96 -10.04 11.67
N TYR A 399 11.18 -10.77 10.89
CA TYR A 399 11.65 -11.79 9.94
C TYR A 399 11.49 -11.32 8.51
N GLY A 400 12.35 -11.82 7.61
CA GLY A 400 12.07 -11.85 6.17
C GLY A 400 11.04 -12.93 5.83
N VAL A 401 10.50 -12.87 4.63
CA VAL A 401 9.73 -13.99 4.06
C VAL A 401 10.69 -15.15 3.80
N PRO A 402 10.36 -16.38 4.20
CA PRO A 402 11.17 -17.57 3.88
C PRO A 402 11.35 -17.72 2.35
N GLU A 403 12.56 -18.05 1.91
CA GLU A 403 12.90 -18.17 0.48
C GLU A 403 12.01 -19.20 -0.24
N GLU A 404 11.68 -20.29 0.41
CA GLU A 404 10.82 -21.32 -0.14
C GLU A 404 9.42 -20.79 -0.49
N LEU A 405 8.89 -19.85 0.31
CA LEU A 405 7.59 -19.21 0.01
C LEU A 405 7.71 -18.25 -1.17
N GLU A 406 8.79 -17.47 -1.24
CA GLU A 406 9.03 -16.58 -2.39
C GLU A 406 9.17 -17.38 -3.70
N ARG A 407 9.85 -18.51 -3.67
CA ARG A 407 9.97 -19.42 -4.83
C ARG A 407 8.62 -20.00 -5.24
N GLU A 408 7.80 -20.44 -4.27
CA GLU A 408 6.44 -20.93 -4.55
C GLU A 408 5.57 -19.86 -5.23
N ILE A 409 5.66 -18.61 -4.78
CA ILE A 409 4.95 -17.48 -5.39
C ILE A 409 5.47 -17.20 -6.80
N ALA A 410 6.79 -17.21 -7.00
CA ALA A 410 7.40 -16.95 -8.30
C ALA A 410 6.94 -18.00 -9.34
N TYR A 411 7.00 -19.29 -8.99
CA TYR A 411 6.53 -20.37 -9.89
C TYR A 411 5.02 -20.25 -10.17
N ALA A 412 4.20 -20.02 -9.15
CA ALA A 412 2.76 -19.82 -9.35
C ALA A 412 2.46 -18.62 -10.25
N THR A 413 3.30 -17.57 -10.19
CA THR A 413 3.18 -16.39 -11.06
C THR A 413 3.56 -16.74 -12.50
N LEU A 414 4.69 -17.43 -12.73
CA LEU A 414 5.10 -17.90 -14.04
C LEU A 414 4.04 -18.80 -14.70
N ASP A 415 3.52 -19.75 -13.93
CA ASP A 415 2.45 -20.64 -14.37
C ASP A 415 1.20 -19.85 -14.80
N SER A 416 0.81 -18.84 -14.01
CA SER A 416 -0.37 -18.00 -14.30
C SER A 416 -0.18 -17.14 -15.57
N LEU A 417 1.07 -16.84 -15.92
CA LEU A 417 1.44 -16.11 -17.14
C LEU A 417 1.72 -17.02 -18.35
N GLY A 418 1.68 -18.34 -18.15
CA GLY A 418 2.04 -19.30 -19.19
C GLY A 418 3.51 -19.29 -19.57
N ILE A 419 4.39 -18.84 -18.65
CA ILE A 419 5.83 -18.74 -18.88
C ILE A 419 6.52 -20.00 -18.37
N VAL A 420 7.25 -20.68 -19.26
CA VAL A 420 8.07 -21.84 -18.93
C VAL A 420 9.54 -21.42 -18.91
N ILE A 421 10.23 -21.75 -17.82
CA ILE A 421 11.69 -21.54 -17.69
C ILE A 421 12.40 -22.88 -17.66
N SER A 422 13.68 -22.88 -18.05
CA SER A 422 14.53 -24.09 -17.95
C SER A 422 14.88 -24.35 -16.49
N GLU A 423 14.90 -25.60 -16.08
CA GLU A 423 15.48 -26.01 -14.83
C GLU A 423 17.01 -26.20 -14.99
N PRO A 424 17.81 -25.93 -13.93
CA PRO A 424 19.22 -26.23 -13.94
C PRO A 424 19.47 -27.74 -14.19
N THR A 425 20.47 -28.07 -15.01
CA THR A 425 20.92 -29.46 -15.15
C THR A 425 21.55 -29.95 -13.85
N GLU A 426 21.68 -31.27 -13.67
CA GLU A 426 22.39 -31.86 -12.51
C GLU A 426 23.79 -31.29 -12.36
N GLU A 427 24.54 -31.21 -13.47
CA GLU A 427 25.88 -30.62 -13.51
C GLU A 427 25.93 -29.15 -13.05
N GLN A 428 24.93 -28.32 -13.47
CA GLN A 428 24.81 -26.94 -13.05
C GLN A 428 24.46 -26.82 -11.56
N ALA A 429 23.60 -27.72 -11.05
CA ALA A 429 23.23 -27.73 -9.64
C ALA A 429 24.39 -28.18 -8.74
N GLU A 430 25.17 -29.19 -9.17
CA GLU A 430 26.39 -29.63 -8.50
C GLU A 430 27.46 -28.54 -8.48
N TYR A 431 27.70 -27.89 -9.64
CA TYR A 431 28.65 -26.79 -9.74
C TYR A 431 28.30 -25.61 -8.81
N ALA A 432 27.01 -25.25 -8.73
CA ALA A 432 26.55 -24.15 -7.85
C ALA A 432 26.74 -24.45 -6.35
N GLN A 433 26.88 -25.72 -5.96
CA GLN A 433 27.14 -26.14 -4.58
C GLN A 433 28.60 -26.51 -4.31
N SER A 434 29.42 -26.56 -5.36
CA SER A 434 30.84 -26.89 -5.23
C SER A 434 31.70 -25.64 -4.97
N TRP A 435 32.65 -25.76 -4.07
CA TRP A 435 33.73 -24.77 -3.87
C TRP A 435 34.98 -25.05 -4.73
N ALA A 436 35.06 -26.23 -5.34
CA ALA A 436 36.13 -26.64 -6.22
C ALA A 436 35.65 -26.71 -7.68
N ILE A 437 36.44 -26.23 -8.62
CA ILE A 437 36.19 -26.28 -10.07
C ILE A 437 36.89 -27.52 -10.65
#